data_f96ddffcbfdba99021501d402d4a6f84
#
_entry.id   f96ddffcbfdba99021501d402d4a6f84
#
_cell.length_a   1.000
_cell.length_b   1.000
_cell.length_c   1.000
_cell.angle_alpha   90.00
_cell.angle_beta   90.00
_cell.angle_gamma   90.00
#
_symmetry.space_group_name_H-M   'P 1'
#
loop_
_entity.id
_entity.type
_entity.pdbx_description
1 polymer ?
#
loop_
_entity_poly.entity_id
_entity_poly.type
_entity_poly.pdbx_seq_one_letter_code
_entity_poly.pdbx_strand_id
1 'polypeptide(L)'
;DEDMLTEDPQNEISLIYYPNKSGIEDRVFRIQTDRSSATSLPEPRTQHHLANIEVLSREGTQIKLRFNWHTLTYRYGDTDSHWGMSFYTLDTSGPKPLITDKKIVLKNDHIHHVIDVYHI
;
A
#
# COMPACT_ATOMS: atom_id res chain seq x y z
N ASP A 1 -2.92 19.91 -11.14
CA ASP A 1 -1.68 20.15 -10.34
C ASP A 1 -1.01 18.82 -10.04
N GLU A 2 0.16 18.58 -10.66
CA GLU A 2 0.89 17.31 -10.51
C GLU A 2 1.35 17.04 -9.07
N ASP A 3 1.39 18.07 -8.24
CA ASP A 3 1.85 17.98 -6.84
C ASP A 3 0.73 17.71 -5.83
N MET A 4 -0.53 17.61 -6.27
CA MET A 4 -1.66 17.38 -5.37
C MET A 4 -2.03 15.91 -5.28
N LEU A 5 -2.31 15.46 -4.06
CA LEU A 5 -2.87 14.13 -3.82
C LEU A 5 -4.33 14.10 -4.28
N THR A 6 -4.71 13.01 -4.95
CA THR A 6 -6.12 12.85 -5.34
C THR A 6 -7.02 12.58 -4.13
N GLU A 7 -8.17 13.22 -4.10
CA GLU A 7 -9.28 12.92 -3.20
C GLU A 7 -10.35 12.04 -3.88
N ASP A 8 -10.27 11.91 -5.21
CA ASP A 8 -11.19 11.09 -6.02
C ASP A 8 -10.39 10.11 -6.90
N PRO A 9 -9.84 9.03 -6.31
CA PRO A 9 -9.01 8.08 -7.04
C PRO A 9 -9.75 7.30 -8.13
N GLN A 10 -11.08 7.34 -8.14
CA GLN A 10 -11.88 6.69 -9.18
C GLN A 10 -11.90 7.49 -10.48
N ASN A 11 -11.92 8.82 -10.40
CA ASN A 11 -12.02 9.73 -11.55
C ASN A 11 -10.72 10.47 -11.85
N GLU A 12 -9.78 10.47 -10.93
CA GLU A 12 -8.46 11.08 -11.06
C GLU A 12 -7.37 10.02 -11.14
N ILE A 13 -6.17 10.44 -11.52
CA ILE A 13 -5.04 9.53 -11.67
C ILE A 13 -4.57 9.00 -10.29
N SER A 14 -4.60 7.68 -10.12
CA SER A 14 -3.95 6.98 -9.03
C SER A 14 -3.20 5.76 -9.57
N LEU A 15 -2.18 5.28 -8.85
CA LEU A 15 -1.41 4.11 -9.28
C LEU A 15 -2.19 2.80 -9.10
N ILE A 16 -2.83 2.65 -7.96
CA ILE A 16 -3.63 1.47 -7.61
C ILE A 16 -4.87 1.95 -6.86
N TYR A 17 -6.04 1.51 -7.29
CA TYR A 17 -7.29 1.79 -6.61
C TYR A 17 -8.22 0.59 -6.61
N TYR A 18 -8.71 0.22 -5.43
CA TYR A 18 -9.74 -0.80 -5.24
C TYR A 18 -10.86 -0.24 -4.37
N PRO A 19 -12.10 -0.18 -4.88
CA PRO A 19 -13.23 0.33 -4.10
C PRO A 19 -13.67 -0.64 -3.00
N ASN A 20 -13.26 -1.91 -3.09
CA ASN A 20 -13.58 -2.94 -2.13
C ASN A 20 -12.52 -4.05 -2.11
N LYS A 21 -12.70 -5.02 -1.23
CA LYS A 21 -11.74 -6.11 -1.01
C LYS A 21 -11.58 -7.05 -2.21
N SER A 22 -12.58 -7.18 -3.08
CA SER A 22 -12.53 -8.14 -4.19
C SER A 22 -11.37 -7.90 -5.15
N GLY A 23 -11.08 -6.63 -5.47
CA GLY A 23 -9.92 -6.28 -6.31
C GLY A 23 -8.58 -6.65 -5.67
N ILE A 24 -8.48 -6.53 -4.35
CA ILE A 24 -7.28 -6.95 -3.60
C ILE A 24 -7.15 -8.47 -3.64
N GLU A 25 -8.23 -9.21 -3.47
CA GLU A 25 -8.24 -10.68 -3.54
C GLU A 25 -7.82 -11.18 -4.93
N ASP A 26 -8.32 -10.56 -5.99
CA ASP A 26 -7.90 -10.86 -7.36
C ASP A 26 -6.40 -10.59 -7.58
N ARG A 27 -5.87 -9.53 -6.97
CA ARG A 27 -4.45 -9.21 -7.06
C ARG A 27 -3.59 -10.23 -6.34
N VAL A 28 -3.98 -10.65 -5.15
CA VAL A 28 -3.31 -11.72 -4.40
C VAL A 28 -3.30 -13.02 -5.21
N PHE A 29 -4.41 -13.37 -5.82
CA PHE A 29 -4.50 -14.54 -6.71
C PHE A 29 -3.49 -14.47 -7.87
N ARG A 30 -3.37 -13.31 -8.53
CA ARG A 30 -2.39 -13.13 -9.62
C ARG A 30 -0.96 -13.28 -9.14
N ILE A 31 -0.62 -12.75 -7.97
CA ILE A 31 0.71 -12.89 -7.37
C ILE A 31 1.05 -14.36 -7.14
N GLN A 32 0.07 -15.16 -6.74
CA GLN A 32 0.25 -16.60 -6.48
C GLN A 32 0.35 -17.46 -7.74
N THR A 33 0.04 -16.93 -8.92
CA THR A 33 -0.01 -17.73 -10.18
C THR A 33 1.20 -17.60 -11.08
N ASP A 34 2.31 -17.09 -10.67
CA ASP A 34 3.54 -16.90 -11.48
C ASP A 34 3.35 -16.11 -12.80
N ARG A 35 2.18 -15.51 -12.98
CA ARG A 35 1.83 -14.76 -14.21
C ARG A 35 2.02 -13.26 -14.10
N SER A 36 2.36 -12.77 -12.92
CA SER A 36 2.63 -11.35 -12.71
C SER A 36 4.05 -11.01 -13.14
N SER A 37 4.20 -9.96 -13.94
CA SER A 37 5.53 -9.43 -14.30
C SER A 37 6.33 -8.98 -13.08
N ALA A 38 5.64 -8.61 -12.01
CA ALA A 38 6.27 -8.19 -10.76
C ALA A 38 6.76 -9.37 -9.90
N THR A 39 6.19 -10.56 -10.10
CA THR A 39 6.46 -11.76 -9.28
C THR A 39 7.06 -12.92 -10.06
N SER A 40 7.39 -12.73 -11.34
CA SER A 40 8.11 -13.77 -12.11
C SER A 40 9.44 -14.13 -11.45
N LEU A 41 9.91 -15.35 -11.66
CA LEU A 41 11.18 -15.82 -11.07
C LEU A 41 12.39 -14.99 -11.51
N PRO A 42 13.36 -14.71 -10.63
CA PRO A 42 13.37 -15.08 -9.20
C PRO A 42 12.40 -14.22 -8.38
N GLU A 43 11.78 -14.83 -7.37
CA GLU A 43 10.88 -14.10 -6.47
C GLU A 43 11.59 -12.94 -5.78
N PRO A 44 10.95 -11.75 -5.71
CA PRO A 44 11.52 -10.64 -4.96
C PRO A 44 11.48 -10.92 -3.45
N ARG A 45 12.52 -10.47 -2.74
CA ARG A 45 12.53 -10.43 -1.28
C ARG A 45 12.09 -9.05 -0.84
N THR A 46 11.14 -8.97 0.08
CA THR A 46 10.59 -7.69 0.56
C THR A 46 10.71 -7.58 2.06
N GLN A 47 10.88 -6.35 2.54
CA GLN A 47 10.83 -6.02 3.95
C GLN A 47 10.13 -4.68 4.14
N HIS A 48 9.11 -4.67 5.01
CA HIS A 48 8.32 -3.49 5.31
C HIS A 48 8.74 -2.92 6.67
N HIS A 49 8.91 -1.59 6.71
CA HIS A 49 9.20 -0.85 7.92
C HIS A 49 8.13 0.20 8.14
N LEU A 50 7.67 0.34 9.38
CA LEU A 50 6.72 1.35 9.80
C LEU A 50 7.35 2.23 10.87
N ALA A 51 7.09 3.54 10.81
CA ALA A 51 7.61 4.49 11.78
C ALA A 51 6.63 5.65 11.99
N ASN A 52 6.78 6.34 13.12
CA ASN A 52 6.04 7.56 13.44
C ASN A 52 4.52 7.38 13.37
N ILE A 53 4.01 6.36 14.05
CA ILE A 53 2.57 6.09 14.09
C ILE A 53 1.89 7.17 14.93
N GLU A 54 0.89 7.82 14.34
CA GLU A 54 0.11 8.88 14.97
C GLU A 54 -1.39 8.60 14.84
N VAL A 55 -2.11 8.68 15.96
CA VAL A 55 -3.57 8.60 15.95
C VAL A 55 -4.12 9.98 15.62
N LEU A 56 -4.85 10.10 14.51
CA LEU A 56 -5.43 11.36 14.04
C LEU A 56 -6.78 11.65 14.69
N SER A 57 -7.61 10.62 14.84
CA SER A 57 -8.93 10.75 15.46
C SER A 57 -9.42 9.43 16.00
N ARG A 58 -10.32 9.51 16.97
CA ARG A 58 -11.03 8.36 17.52
C ARG A 58 -12.50 8.71 17.72
N GLU A 59 -13.37 8.03 17.00
CA GLU A 59 -14.83 8.21 17.08
C GLU A 59 -15.50 6.87 17.33
N GLY A 60 -15.93 6.63 18.58
CA GLY A 60 -16.46 5.34 18.99
C GLY A 60 -15.44 4.22 18.76
N THR A 61 -15.81 3.24 17.93
CA THR A 61 -14.94 2.12 17.56
C THR A 61 -14.07 2.40 16.34
N GLN A 62 -14.23 3.56 15.68
CA GLN A 62 -13.46 3.96 14.53
C GLN A 62 -12.21 4.74 14.94
N ILE A 63 -11.05 4.31 14.46
CA ILE A 63 -9.77 4.98 14.69
C ILE A 63 -9.17 5.32 13.33
N LYS A 64 -8.78 6.59 13.15
CA LYS A 64 -7.98 7.04 12.02
C LYS A 64 -6.56 7.29 12.47
N LEU A 65 -5.59 6.74 11.73
CA LEU A 65 -4.18 6.91 12.03
C LEU A 65 -3.36 7.12 10.77
N ARG A 66 -2.17 7.65 10.96
CA ARG A 66 -1.17 7.77 9.90
C ARG A 66 0.18 7.27 10.40
N PHE A 67 1.01 6.85 9.46
CA PHE A 67 2.38 6.45 9.74
C PHE A 67 3.26 6.61 8.49
N ASN A 68 4.56 6.68 8.71
CA ASN A 68 5.53 6.59 7.63
C ASN A 68 5.81 5.13 7.33
N TRP A 69 6.01 4.81 6.06
CA TRP A 69 6.36 3.46 5.64
C TRP A 69 7.55 3.47 4.69
N HIS A 70 8.28 2.38 4.69
CA HIS A 70 9.41 2.13 3.82
C HIS A 70 9.44 0.64 3.49
N THR A 71 9.45 0.31 2.21
CA THR A 71 9.57 -1.07 1.74
C THR A 71 10.84 -1.24 0.94
N LEU A 72 11.66 -2.19 1.34
CA LEU A 72 12.82 -2.63 0.59
C LEU A 72 12.44 -3.85 -0.24
N THR A 73 12.86 -3.88 -1.50
CA THR A 73 12.66 -5.01 -2.40
C THR A 73 14.00 -5.37 -3.05
N TYR A 74 14.40 -6.62 -2.90
CA TYR A 74 15.63 -7.14 -3.49
C TYR A 74 15.31 -8.15 -4.59
N ARG A 75 15.89 -7.93 -5.77
CA ARG A 75 15.74 -8.82 -6.92
C ARG A 75 16.87 -8.60 -7.93
N TYR A 76 17.36 -9.64 -8.56
CA TYR A 76 18.43 -9.57 -9.57
C TYR A 76 19.70 -8.87 -9.09
N GLY A 77 20.05 -8.98 -7.82
CA GLY A 77 21.21 -8.32 -7.24
C GLY A 77 21.01 -6.85 -6.88
N ASP A 78 19.82 -6.29 -7.14
CA ASP A 78 19.50 -4.90 -6.89
C ASP A 78 18.47 -4.74 -5.77
N THR A 79 18.66 -3.69 -4.97
CA THR A 79 17.71 -3.29 -3.94
C THR A 79 17.00 -2.02 -4.36
N ASP A 80 15.65 -2.07 -4.38
CA ASP A 80 14.80 -0.91 -4.58
C ASP A 80 14.15 -0.48 -3.28
N SER A 81 13.87 0.81 -3.16
CA SER A 81 13.13 1.42 -2.06
C SER A 81 11.87 2.07 -2.56
N HIS A 82 10.76 1.81 -1.85
CA HIS A 82 9.52 2.54 -1.98
C HIS A 82 9.17 3.09 -0.60
N TRP A 83 8.77 4.34 -0.51
CA TRP A 83 8.51 4.96 0.78
C TRP A 83 7.52 6.10 0.68
N GLY A 84 6.90 6.40 1.81
CA GLY A 84 5.94 7.47 1.88
C GLY A 84 5.16 7.45 3.17
N MET A 85 3.89 7.78 3.08
CA MET A 85 2.98 7.92 4.19
C MET A 85 1.71 7.10 3.94
N SER A 86 1.14 6.53 4.99
CA SER A 86 -0.12 5.81 4.92
C SER A 86 -1.14 6.39 5.89
N PHE A 87 -2.40 6.39 5.46
CA PHE A 87 -3.56 6.78 6.26
C PHE A 87 -4.49 5.57 6.32
N TYR A 88 -4.74 5.08 7.52
CA TYR A 88 -5.61 3.94 7.75
C TYR A 88 -6.81 4.33 8.60
N THR A 89 -7.96 3.75 8.28
CA THR A 89 -9.11 3.73 9.15
C THR A 89 -9.28 2.31 9.68
N LEU A 90 -9.39 2.18 11.01
CA LEU A 90 -9.57 0.91 11.69
C LEU A 90 -10.97 0.84 12.30
N ASP A 91 -11.59 -0.33 12.22
CA ASP A 91 -12.77 -0.71 12.99
C ASP A 91 -12.33 -1.60 14.14
N THR A 92 -12.56 -1.14 15.38
CA THR A 92 -12.20 -1.85 16.61
C THR A 92 -13.40 -2.45 17.33
N SER A 93 -14.56 -2.59 16.66
CA SER A 93 -15.77 -3.14 17.25
C SER A 93 -15.70 -4.65 17.55
N GLY A 94 -14.85 -5.38 16.85
CA GLY A 94 -14.63 -6.81 17.02
C GLY A 94 -13.41 -7.16 17.86
N PRO A 95 -13.10 -8.47 18.02
CA PRO A 95 -11.97 -8.93 18.84
C PRO A 95 -10.59 -8.57 18.24
N LYS A 96 -10.55 -8.31 16.94
CA LYS A 96 -9.35 -7.84 16.24
C LYS A 96 -9.67 -6.57 15.48
N PRO A 97 -8.77 -5.57 15.45
CA PRO A 97 -8.93 -4.40 14.58
C PRO A 97 -8.94 -4.83 13.12
N LEU A 98 -9.87 -4.26 12.34
CA LEU A 98 -9.96 -4.46 10.90
C LEU A 98 -9.67 -3.15 10.18
N ILE A 99 -8.96 -3.22 9.07
CA ILE A 99 -8.72 -2.08 8.20
C ILE A 99 -9.94 -1.90 7.30
N THR A 100 -10.63 -0.76 7.41
CA THR A 100 -11.80 -0.44 6.60
C THR A 100 -11.50 0.53 5.47
N ASP A 101 -10.43 1.32 5.61
CA ASP A 101 -9.93 2.21 4.56
C ASP A 101 -8.42 2.33 4.64
N LYS A 102 -7.78 2.42 3.49
CA LYS A 102 -6.34 2.44 3.35
C LYS A 102 -5.96 3.38 2.20
N LYS A 103 -5.30 4.49 2.53
CA LYS A 103 -4.72 5.40 1.54
C LYS A 103 -3.21 5.40 1.71
N ILE A 104 -2.50 5.05 0.65
CA ILE A 104 -1.04 5.02 0.64
C ILE A 104 -0.53 6.09 -0.31
N VAL A 105 0.33 6.94 0.21
CA VAL A 105 1.01 7.99 -0.55
C VAL A 105 2.44 7.56 -0.79
N LEU A 106 2.79 7.41 -2.06
CA LEU A 106 4.16 7.15 -2.49
C LEU A 106 4.87 8.50 -2.64
N LYS A 107 6.03 8.65 -2.00
CA LYS A 107 6.79 9.91 -2.01
C LYS A 107 8.03 9.91 -2.90
N ASN A 108 8.52 8.77 -3.32
CA ASN A 108 9.63 8.76 -4.27
C ASN A 108 9.10 8.86 -5.72
N ASP A 109 9.51 9.90 -6.42
CA ASP A 109 9.00 10.26 -7.75
C ASP A 109 9.44 9.29 -8.85
N HIS A 110 10.59 8.64 -8.66
CA HIS A 110 11.16 7.77 -9.66
C HIS A 110 10.89 6.30 -9.31
N ILE A 111 10.11 5.65 -10.16
CA ILE A 111 9.76 4.23 -10.04
C ILE A 111 10.45 3.48 -11.18
N HIS A 112 11.41 2.61 -10.83
CA HIS A 112 12.22 1.87 -11.80
C HIS A 112 11.52 0.63 -12.36
N HIS A 113 10.58 0.07 -11.62
CA HIS A 113 9.89 -1.18 -11.95
C HIS A 113 8.39 -1.08 -11.70
N VAL A 114 7.66 -2.10 -12.16
CA VAL A 114 6.22 -2.22 -11.88
C VAL A 114 5.99 -2.36 -10.38
N ILE A 115 5.13 -1.50 -9.83
CA ILE A 115 4.70 -1.57 -8.43
C ILE A 115 3.53 -2.54 -8.29
N ASP A 116 3.59 -3.41 -7.29
CA ASP A 116 2.49 -4.26 -6.86
C ASP A 116 2.19 -4.03 -5.37
N VAL A 117 1.10 -4.64 -4.88
CA VAL A 117 0.63 -4.45 -3.50
C VAL A 117 1.67 -4.82 -2.43
N TYR A 118 2.62 -5.68 -2.72
CA TYR A 118 3.68 -6.04 -1.79
C TYR A 118 4.84 -5.03 -1.71
N HIS A 119 4.88 -4.05 -2.60
CA HIS A 119 5.85 -2.96 -2.57
C HIS A 119 5.45 -1.81 -1.63
N ILE A 120 4.19 -1.77 -1.22
CA ILE A 120 3.63 -0.62 -0.50
C ILE A 120 2.93 -1.02 0.79
#